data_ca2aeee3f0f9fb453718896f96e6579f
#
_entry.id   ca2aeee3f0f9fb453718896f96e6579f
#
_cell.length_a   1.000
_cell.length_b   1.000
_cell.length_c   1.000
_cell.angle_alpha   90.00
_cell.angle_beta   90.00
_cell.angle_gamma   90.00
#
_symmetry.space_group_name_H-M   'P 1'
#
loop_
_entity.id
_entity.type
_entity.pdbx_description
1 polymer ?
#
loop_
_entity_poly.entity_id
_entity_poly.type
_entity_poly.pdbx_seq_one_letter_code
_entity_poly.pdbx_strand_id
1 'polypeptide(L)'
;MRLLYFHQHFATPLGSSGTRSYEFARALIARGHQVTLICGAHKQSGLELPYDAARGWHRGQVDGIDVISLPLAYSNRDSLLRRAWVFLRFAWRSVRLALTLDCDLVFATSTPITAVIPGLAAKWLRRKPFVFEVRDLWPELPRALGLRNPFVLGGMSLLEFLGYRSADTCVGLSPGIVEGIRSRSAANLPIAMIPNGCDLEVFHPSKRAPLKLPGIGPYDFVAGFTGAHGVANGLDALLDVAAELKRRGDTRVKLAFIGDGKEKERLAARAAEEGLTNCLFFPPVRKTELGAITASLDCGLMVLKNIPAFYRGTSPNKFFDYIAAGIPVVNNYPGWLAGLITEHQAGIAVPPDNPVAFADALQRLAADPAACRTMGAAARMLAEKEFARPLLAARFVGTLEKTNN
;
A
#
# COMPACT_ATOMS: atom_id res chain seq x y z
N MET A 1 2.02 -19.32 19.72
CA MET A 1 1.21 -18.24 20.31
C MET A 1 -0.14 -18.09 19.59
N ARG A 2 -1.13 -17.56 20.30
CA ARG A 2 -2.45 -17.19 19.74
C ARG A 2 -2.44 -15.69 19.53
N LEU A 3 -2.54 -15.24 18.28
CA LEU A 3 -2.49 -13.83 17.88
C LEU A 3 -3.90 -13.32 17.58
N LEU A 4 -4.29 -12.18 18.17
CA LEU A 4 -5.38 -11.36 17.68
C LEU A 4 -4.82 -10.26 16.76
N TYR A 5 -5.23 -10.28 15.48
CA TYR A 5 -4.74 -9.39 14.45
C TYR A 5 -5.85 -8.43 14.00
N PHE A 6 -5.77 -7.17 14.39
CA PHE A 6 -6.74 -6.14 14.01
C PHE A 6 -6.29 -5.38 12.76
N HIS A 7 -7.01 -5.59 11.65
CA HIS A 7 -6.80 -4.88 10.39
C HIS A 7 -8.13 -4.58 9.69
N GLN A 8 -8.60 -3.34 9.77
CA GLN A 8 -9.93 -2.99 9.23
C GLN A 8 -10.05 -3.26 7.72
N HIS A 9 -9.00 -3.02 6.93
CA HIS A 9 -9.00 -3.14 5.46
C HIS A 9 -8.29 -4.41 4.97
N PHE A 10 -8.49 -5.53 5.68
CA PHE A 10 -7.93 -6.81 5.29
C PHE A 10 -8.49 -7.29 3.95
N ALA A 11 -7.61 -7.83 3.09
CA ALA A 11 -7.96 -8.44 1.82
C ALA A 11 -7.17 -9.72 1.58
N THR A 12 -7.76 -10.62 0.80
CA THR A 12 -7.15 -11.86 0.30
C THR A 12 -6.65 -11.67 -1.14
N PRO A 13 -5.90 -12.60 -1.71
CA PRO A 13 -5.52 -12.57 -3.12
C PRO A 13 -6.68 -12.56 -4.12
N LEU A 14 -7.89 -12.97 -3.71
CA LEU A 14 -9.11 -12.90 -4.52
C LEU A 14 -9.67 -11.48 -4.62
N GLY A 15 -9.22 -10.58 -3.74
CA GLY A 15 -9.59 -9.16 -3.77
C GLY A 15 -8.70 -8.32 -4.68
N SER A 16 -8.93 -7.01 -4.65
CA SER A 16 -8.17 -6.01 -5.42
C SER A 16 -7.37 -5.04 -4.54
N SER A 17 -7.17 -5.37 -3.26
CA SER A 17 -6.39 -4.59 -2.32
C SER A 17 -5.08 -5.29 -1.94
N GLY A 18 -4.19 -4.58 -1.23
CA GLY A 18 -2.92 -5.16 -0.78
C GLY A 18 -3.08 -6.33 0.19
N THR A 19 -2.33 -7.40 -0.01
CA THR A 19 -2.42 -8.68 0.71
C THR A 19 -1.41 -8.82 1.85
N ARG A 20 -0.73 -7.75 2.27
CA ARG A 20 0.31 -7.79 3.32
C ARG A 20 -0.12 -8.57 4.56
N SER A 21 -1.27 -8.26 5.13
CA SER A 21 -1.74 -8.91 6.36
C SER A 21 -2.14 -10.36 6.15
N TYR A 22 -2.63 -10.71 4.97
CA TYR A 22 -2.89 -12.09 4.59
C TYR A 22 -1.58 -12.90 4.54
N GLU A 23 -0.57 -12.40 3.84
CA GLU A 23 0.72 -13.09 3.70
C GLU A 23 1.43 -13.26 5.06
N PHE A 24 1.39 -12.23 5.91
CA PHE A 24 1.98 -12.30 7.24
C PHE A 24 1.22 -13.24 8.19
N ALA A 25 -0.11 -13.28 8.11
CA ALA A 25 -0.91 -14.25 8.86
C ALA A 25 -0.61 -15.69 8.41
N ARG A 26 -0.47 -15.92 7.10
CA ARG A 26 -0.05 -17.21 6.55
C ARG A 26 1.33 -17.64 7.04
N ALA A 27 2.29 -16.72 7.06
CA ALA A 27 3.64 -17.00 7.57
C ALA A 27 3.64 -17.36 9.06
N LEU A 28 2.81 -16.71 9.87
CA LEU A 28 2.62 -17.07 11.27
C LEU A 28 2.05 -18.47 11.42
N ILE A 29 1.04 -18.83 10.64
CA ILE A 29 0.42 -20.15 10.66
C ILE A 29 1.44 -21.24 10.26
N ALA A 30 2.24 -20.98 9.22
CA ALA A 30 3.30 -21.88 8.78
C ALA A 30 4.38 -22.12 9.86
N ARG A 31 4.51 -21.19 10.83
CA ARG A 31 5.38 -21.32 12.03
C ARG A 31 4.66 -21.93 13.22
N GLY A 32 3.45 -22.46 13.06
CA GLY A 32 2.68 -23.11 14.11
C GLY A 32 1.91 -22.16 15.06
N HIS A 33 1.75 -20.89 14.68
CA HIS A 33 0.94 -19.95 15.46
C HIS A 33 -0.53 -19.99 15.02
N GLN A 34 -1.43 -19.62 15.94
CA GLN A 34 -2.85 -19.46 15.65
C GLN A 34 -3.15 -17.97 15.43
N VAL A 35 -3.82 -17.63 14.35
CA VAL A 35 -4.15 -16.25 14.01
C VAL A 35 -5.65 -16.09 13.89
N THR A 36 -6.23 -15.23 14.74
CA THR A 36 -7.60 -14.72 14.57
C THR A 36 -7.51 -13.30 14.06
N LEU A 37 -7.93 -13.08 12.82
CA LEU A 37 -7.88 -11.80 12.15
C LEU A 37 -9.26 -11.12 12.20
N ILE A 38 -9.32 -9.89 12.70
CA ILE A 38 -10.53 -9.09 12.83
C ILE A 38 -10.48 -7.97 11.80
N CYS A 39 -11.49 -7.93 10.89
CA CYS A 39 -11.57 -6.92 9.83
C CYS A 39 -12.96 -6.31 9.67
N GLY A 40 -13.06 -5.28 8.84
CA GLY A 40 -14.32 -4.72 8.36
C GLY A 40 -14.73 -5.36 7.03
N ALA A 41 -16.01 -5.30 6.70
CA ALA A 41 -16.51 -5.72 5.40
C ALA A 41 -16.25 -4.63 4.35
N HIS A 42 -15.57 -4.98 3.25
CA HIS A 42 -15.46 -4.09 2.08
C HIS A 42 -15.41 -4.91 0.78
N LYS A 43 -15.90 -4.32 -0.31
CA LYS A 43 -16.07 -5.01 -1.60
C LYS A 43 -14.76 -5.54 -2.21
N GLN A 44 -13.64 -4.93 -1.86
CA GLN A 44 -12.31 -5.26 -2.40
C GLN A 44 -11.57 -6.33 -1.59
N SER A 45 -12.21 -6.89 -0.54
CA SER A 45 -11.56 -7.85 0.36
C SER A 45 -11.34 -9.23 -0.25
N GLY A 46 -12.20 -9.65 -1.15
CA GLY A 46 -12.24 -11.03 -1.66
C GLY A 46 -12.63 -12.05 -0.59
N LEU A 47 -13.42 -11.63 0.43
CA LEU A 47 -13.92 -12.49 1.49
C LEU A 47 -15.36 -12.91 1.23
N GLU A 48 -15.60 -14.21 1.28
CA GLU A 48 -16.92 -14.81 1.28
C GLU A 48 -17.04 -15.71 2.51
N LEU A 49 -17.61 -15.17 3.59
CA LEU A 49 -17.70 -15.86 4.86
C LEU A 49 -19.16 -15.98 5.30
N PRO A 50 -19.54 -17.11 5.95
CA PRO A 50 -20.89 -17.29 6.49
C PRO A 50 -21.19 -16.25 7.58
N TYR A 51 -22.45 -15.80 7.62
CA TYR A 51 -22.92 -14.85 8.62
C TYR A 51 -23.42 -15.58 9.87
N ASP A 52 -22.89 -15.21 11.03
CA ASP A 52 -23.35 -15.66 12.34
C ASP A 52 -24.36 -14.64 12.89
N ALA A 53 -25.65 -14.93 12.75
CA ALA A 53 -26.73 -14.05 13.17
C ALA A 53 -26.75 -13.82 14.70
N ALA A 54 -26.35 -14.82 15.48
CA ALA A 54 -26.31 -14.70 16.95
C ALA A 54 -25.24 -13.71 17.44
N ARG A 55 -24.17 -13.59 16.71
CA ARG A 55 -23.04 -12.72 17.04
C ARG A 55 -23.01 -11.41 16.24
N GLY A 56 -23.68 -11.37 15.10
CA GLY A 56 -23.79 -10.21 14.23
C GLY A 56 -22.51 -9.90 13.45
N TRP A 57 -21.75 -10.92 13.02
CA TRP A 57 -20.57 -10.82 12.14
C TRP A 57 -20.46 -12.03 11.22
N HIS A 58 -19.57 -11.94 10.24
CA HIS A 58 -19.18 -13.10 9.43
C HIS A 58 -17.95 -13.75 10.05
N ARG A 59 -17.90 -15.08 10.10
CA ARG A 59 -16.73 -15.82 10.58
C ARG A 59 -16.50 -17.08 9.78
N GLY A 60 -15.23 -17.36 9.50
CA GLY A 60 -14.80 -18.57 8.81
C GLY A 60 -13.29 -18.64 8.72
N GLN A 61 -12.81 -19.71 8.11
CA GLN A 61 -11.39 -19.89 7.86
C GLN A 61 -11.04 -19.56 6.40
N VAL A 62 -9.93 -18.85 6.22
CA VAL A 62 -9.34 -18.55 4.92
C VAL A 62 -7.88 -18.96 4.96
N ASP A 63 -7.53 -20.05 4.28
CA ASP A 63 -6.17 -20.61 4.24
C ASP A 63 -5.53 -20.79 5.64
N GLY A 64 -6.32 -21.26 6.60
CA GLY A 64 -5.90 -21.49 7.98
C GLY A 64 -6.01 -20.25 8.90
N ILE A 65 -6.32 -19.07 8.37
CA ILE A 65 -6.58 -17.86 9.16
C ILE A 65 -8.02 -17.90 9.65
N ASP A 66 -8.27 -17.80 10.96
CA ASP A 66 -9.61 -17.60 11.52
C ASP A 66 -9.99 -16.13 11.33
N VAL A 67 -10.95 -15.84 10.44
CA VAL A 67 -11.33 -14.47 10.07
C VAL A 67 -12.68 -14.12 10.68
N ILE A 68 -12.74 -13.00 11.41
CA ILE A 68 -13.98 -12.35 11.87
C ILE A 68 -14.15 -11.04 11.10
N SER A 69 -15.15 -10.99 10.21
CA SER A 69 -15.47 -9.80 9.44
C SER A 69 -16.70 -9.11 10.00
N LEU A 70 -16.51 -7.88 10.50
CA LEU A 70 -17.58 -7.05 11.02
C LEU A 70 -18.36 -6.43 9.85
N PRO A 71 -19.70 -6.49 9.81
CA PRO A 71 -20.52 -5.98 8.71
C PRO A 71 -20.59 -4.44 8.73
N LEU A 72 -19.45 -3.80 8.53
CA LEU A 72 -19.26 -2.37 8.50
C LEU A 72 -18.77 -1.97 7.10
N ALA A 73 -19.71 -1.78 6.19
CA ALA A 73 -19.42 -1.42 4.82
C ALA A 73 -18.69 -0.09 4.75
N TYR A 74 -17.58 -0.07 4.01
CA TYR A 74 -16.70 1.09 3.82
C TYR A 74 -16.42 1.31 2.33
N SER A 75 -16.40 2.57 1.92
CA SER A 75 -15.96 2.99 0.59
C SER A 75 -15.11 4.26 0.67
N ASN A 76 -14.08 4.36 -0.16
CA ASN A 76 -13.30 5.58 -0.33
C ASN A 76 -14.12 6.75 -0.92
N ARG A 77 -15.29 6.47 -1.47
CA ARG A 77 -16.25 7.47 -1.98
C ARG A 77 -17.18 8.02 -0.89
N ASP A 78 -17.20 7.40 0.31
CA ASP A 78 -18.02 7.85 1.44
C ASP A 78 -17.55 9.21 1.97
N SER A 79 -18.49 9.98 2.55
CA SER A 79 -18.21 11.25 3.23
C SER A 79 -17.28 11.03 4.43
N LEU A 80 -16.54 12.08 4.81
CA LEU A 80 -15.60 12.01 5.95
C LEU A 80 -16.31 11.60 7.26
N LEU A 81 -17.52 12.12 7.51
CA LEU A 81 -18.30 11.79 8.71
C LEU A 81 -18.70 10.30 8.73
N ARG A 82 -19.18 9.76 7.60
CA ARG A 82 -19.51 8.33 7.50
C ARG A 82 -18.29 7.45 7.71
N ARG A 83 -17.16 7.82 7.13
CA ARG A 83 -15.88 7.12 7.32
C ARG A 83 -15.45 7.13 8.79
N ALA A 84 -15.47 8.29 9.44
CA ALA A 84 -15.15 8.43 10.86
C ALA A 84 -16.06 7.55 11.73
N TRP A 85 -17.36 7.55 11.46
CA TRP A 85 -18.34 6.72 12.18
C TRP A 85 -18.05 5.20 12.00
N VAL A 86 -17.78 4.76 10.77
CA VAL A 86 -17.40 3.36 10.50
C VAL A 86 -16.13 2.97 11.25
N PHE A 87 -15.12 3.85 11.27
CA PHE A 87 -13.84 3.61 11.95
C PHE A 87 -14.03 3.49 13.47
N LEU A 88 -14.80 4.38 14.08
CA LEU A 88 -15.09 4.34 15.52
C LEU A 88 -15.93 3.11 15.88
N ARG A 89 -16.93 2.77 15.06
CA ARG A 89 -17.76 1.58 15.27
C ARG A 89 -16.95 0.28 15.12
N PHE A 90 -16.03 0.24 14.17
CA PHE A 90 -15.07 -0.87 14.05
C PHE A 90 -14.23 -1.01 15.31
N ALA A 91 -13.61 0.08 15.76
CA ALA A 91 -12.79 0.08 16.97
C ALA A 91 -13.57 -0.38 18.20
N TRP A 92 -14.78 0.16 18.43
CA TRP A 92 -15.65 -0.23 19.54
C TRP A 92 -15.99 -1.72 19.55
N ARG A 93 -16.42 -2.27 18.41
CA ARG A 93 -16.72 -3.71 18.30
C ARG A 93 -15.46 -4.55 18.46
N SER A 94 -14.32 -4.09 17.98
CA SER A 94 -13.02 -4.75 18.11
C SER A 94 -12.52 -4.78 19.57
N VAL A 95 -12.82 -3.76 20.39
CA VAL A 95 -12.52 -3.75 21.83
C VAL A 95 -13.18 -4.94 22.53
N ARG A 96 -14.47 -5.19 22.26
CA ARG A 96 -15.17 -6.35 22.85
C ARG A 96 -14.45 -7.66 22.50
N LEU A 97 -14.03 -7.83 21.24
CA LEU A 97 -13.29 -9.02 20.82
C LEU A 97 -11.90 -9.10 21.47
N ALA A 98 -11.18 -7.98 21.58
CA ALA A 98 -9.91 -7.90 22.26
C ALA A 98 -10.00 -8.26 23.75
N LEU A 99 -11.13 -8.01 24.40
CA LEU A 99 -11.35 -8.31 25.82
C LEU A 99 -11.90 -9.72 26.07
N THR A 100 -12.53 -10.35 25.09
CA THR A 100 -13.23 -11.63 25.28
C THR A 100 -12.56 -12.83 24.62
N LEU A 101 -11.82 -12.63 23.54
CA LEU A 101 -11.13 -13.73 22.86
C LEU A 101 -9.78 -14.02 23.53
N ASP A 102 -9.45 -15.30 23.62
CA ASP A 102 -8.16 -15.73 24.13
C ASP A 102 -7.03 -15.38 23.17
N CYS A 103 -5.97 -14.80 23.72
CA CYS A 103 -4.76 -14.47 22.98
C CYS A 103 -3.54 -14.41 23.89
N ASP A 104 -2.40 -14.60 23.30
CA ASP A 104 -1.09 -14.41 23.94
C ASP A 104 -0.52 -13.03 23.56
N LEU A 105 -0.77 -12.55 22.35
CA LEU A 105 -0.31 -11.28 21.80
C LEU A 105 -1.41 -10.61 20.98
N VAL A 106 -1.45 -9.27 20.99
CA VAL A 106 -2.31 -8.46 20.14
C VAL A 106 -1.46 -7.66 19.16
N PHE A 107 -1.83 -7.73 17.90
CA PHE A 107 -1.25 -6.93 16.82
C PHE A 107 -2.34 -6.04 16.19
N ALA A 108 -2.06 -4.76 16.07
CA ALA A 108 -2.95 -3.83 15.37
C ALA A 108 -2.19 -3.05 14.29
N THR A 109 -2.77 -2.96 13.10
CA THR A 109 -2.17 -2.19 12.01
C THR A 109 -3.00 -0.95 11.70
N SER A 110 -2.36 0.22 11.67
CA SER A 110 -2.99 1.48 11.35
C SER A 110 -3.39 1.53 9.88
N THR A 111 -4.29 2.36 9.62
CA THR A 111 -5.18 2.72 8.56
C THR A 111 -6.52 1.98 8.77
N PRO A 112 -7.42 2.63 9.51
CA PRO A 112 -7.30 3.94 10.19
C PRO A 112 -6.55 3.87 11.54
N ILE A 113 -6.16 5.04 12.09
CA ILE A 113 -5.50 5.12 13.41
C ILE A 113 -6.34 4.53 14.53
N THR A 114 -7.68 4.54 14.42
CA THR A 114 -8.60 3.94 15.41
C THR A 114 -8.41 2.43 15.59
N ALA A 115 -7.70 1.75 14.67
CA ALA A 115 -7.33 0.34 14.83
C ALA A 115 -6.40 0.10 16.03
N VAL A 116 -5.75 1.13 16.57
CA VAL A 116 -4.95 1.04 17.80
C VAL A 116 -5.79 0.76 19.05
N ILE A 117 -7.06 1.21 19.08
CA ILE A 117 -7.93 1.19 20.28
C ILE A 117 -8.11 -0.23 20.85
N PRO A 118 -8.40 -1.31 20.09
CA PRO A 118 -8.46 -2.66 20.65
C PRO A 118 -7.13 -3.14 21.22
N GLY A 119 -5.99 -2.71 20.64
CA GLY A 119 -4.67 -3.00 21.19
C GLY A 119 -4.46 -2.33 22.56
N LEU A 120 -4.82 -1.05 22.69
CA LEU A 120 -4.79 -0.31 23.95
C LEU A 120 -5.68 -1.00 25.02
N ALA A 121 -6.89 -1.40 24.65
CA ALA A 121 -7.80 -2.09 25.57
C ALA A 121 -7.21 -3.42 26.07
N ALA A 122 -6.65 -4.24 25.18
CA ALA A 122 -6.00 -5.49 25.56
C ALA A 122 -4.76 -5.24 26.45
N LYS A 123 -3.93 -4.25 26.14
CA LYS A 123 -2.74 -3.88 26.90
C LYS A 123 -3.09 -3.44 28.31
N TRP A 124 -4.03 -2.50 28.45
CA TRP A 124 -4.32 -1.89 29.74
C TRP A 124 -5.23 -2.74 30.64
N LEU A 125 -6.22 -3.43 30.05
CA LEU A 125 -7.23 -4.17 30.82
C LEU A 125 -6.89 -5.65 30.98
N ARG A 126 -6.12 -6.24 30.06
CA ARG A 126 -5.73 -7.67 30.12
C ARG A 126 -4.22 -7.88 30.23
N ARG A 127 -3.43 -6.79 30.24
CA ARG A 127 -1.95 -6.83 30.30
C ARG A 127 -1.31 -7.70 29.20
N LYS A 128 -1.95 -7.76 28.03
CA LYS A 128 -1.44 -8.54 26.91
C LYS A 128 -0.32 -7.77 26.20
N PRO A 129 0.75 -8.45 25.74
CA PRO A 129 1.73 -7.84 24.82
C PRO A 129 1.03 -7.24 23.61
N PHE A 130 1.46 -6.04 23.21
CA PHE A 130 0.84 -5.29 22.14
C PHE A 130 1.89 -4.81 21.12
N VAL A 131 1.71 -5.19 19.86
CA VAL A 131 2.51 -4.69 18.73
C VAL A 131 1.67 -3.77 17.87
N PHE A 132 2.18 -2.59 17.59
CA PHE A 132 1.50 -1.59 16.77
C PHE A 132 2.23 -1.36 15.44
N GLU A 133 1.58 -1.71 14.33
CA GLU A 133 2.08 -1.41 12.99
C GLU A 133 1.57 -0.05 12.51
N VAL A 134 2.50 0.83 12.19
CA VAL A 134 2.26 2.19 11.70
C VAL A 134 2.51 2.22 10.20
N ARG A 135 1.43 2.37 9.44
CA ARG A 135 1.50 2.43 7.97
C ARG A 135 1.59 3.85 7.44
N ASP A 136 1.03 4.78 8.18
CA ASP A 136 1.03 6.22 7.88
C ASP A 136 1.22 6.99 9.17
N LEU A 137 1.86 8.17 9.12
CA LEU A 137 2.00 9.06 10.27
C LEU A 137 0.73 9.90 10.44
N TRP A 138 0.20 9.89 11.64
CA TRP A 138 -1.00 10.63 12.03
C TRP A 138 -0.63 11.73 13.03
N PRO A 139 -1.20 12.94 12.95
CA PRO A 139 -2.23 13.40 11.99
C PRO A 139 -1.67 14.01 10.71
N GLU A 140 -0.38 13.85 10.39
CA GLU A 140 0.28 14.52 9.27
C GLU A 140 -0.40 14.25 7.93
N LEU A 141 -0.68 12.98 7.65
CA LEU A 141 -1.29 12.59 6.37
C LEU A 141 -2.69 13.19 6.18
N PRO A 142 -3.65 13.10 7.12
CA PRO A 142 -4.94 13.77 7.02
C PRO A 142 -4.83 15.31 6.91
N ARG A 143 -3.89 15.91 7.65
CA ARG A 143 -3.63 17.36 7.57
C ARG A 143 -3.14 17.76 6.17
N ALA A 144 -2.23 16.99 5.59
CA ALA A 144 -1.74 17.20 4.22
C ALA A 144 -2.84 17.01 3.16
N LEU A 145 -3.84 16.16 3.44
CA LEU A 145 -5.02 15.97 2.62
C LEU A 145 -6.13 17.02 2.84
N GLY A 146 -5.87 18.05 3.66
CA GLY A 146 -6.77 19.19 3.86
C GLY A 146 -7.69 19.09 5.08
N LEU A 147 -7.51 18.11 5.98
CA LEU A 147 -8.25 18.07 7.24
C LEU A 147 -7.74 19.17 8.17
N ARG A 148 -8.63 20.11 8.55
CA ARG A 148 -8.28 21.28 9.38
C ARG A 148 -8.94 21.31 10.75
N ASN A 149 -9.88 20.41 11.02
CA ASN A 149 -10.60 20.38 12.31
C ASN A 149 -9.63 20.05 13.46
N PRO A 150 -9.39 20.99 14.42
CA PRO A 150 -8.39 20.80 15.47
C PRO A 150 -8.75 19.69 16.46
N PHE A 151 -10.05 19.46 16.72
CA PHE A 151 -10.50 18.39 17.64
C PHE A 151 -10.26 17.01 17.04
N VAL A 152 -10.51 16.86 15.74
CA VAL A 152 -10.25 15.59 15.03
C VAL A 152 -8.75 15.33 14.94
N LEU A 153 -7.95 16.34 14.57
CA LEU A 153 -6.49 16.22 14.52
C LEU A 153 -5.90 15.95 15.91
N GLY A 154 -6.40 16.63 16.96
CA GLY A 154 -6.00 16.39 18.35
C GLY A 154 -6.33 14.97 18.82
N GLY A 155 -7.52 14.45 18.50
CA GLY A 155 -7.90 13.08 18.78
C GLY A 155 -7.01 12.04 18.07
N MET A 156 -6.63 12.31 16.81
CA MET A 156 -5.68 11.46 16.08
C MET A 156 -4.29 11.48 16.72
N SER A 157 -3.78 12.68 17.10
CA SER A 157 -2.50 12.83 17.80
C SER A 157 -2.50 12.08 19.14
N LEU A 158 -3.60 12.16 19.89
CA LEU A 158 -3.74 11.45 21.16
C LEU A 158 -3.71 9.94 20.96
N LEU A 159 -4.45 9.40 19.96
CA LEU A 159 -4.44 7.97 19.66
C LEU A 159 -3.05 7.49 19.22
N GLU A 160 -2.35 8.28 18.40
CA GLU A 160 -0.97 7.99 18.01
C GLU A 160 -0.04 7.96 19.23
N PHE A 161 -0.07 9.00 20.05
CA PHE A 161 0.72 9.10 21.29
C PHE A 161 0.47 7.89 22.22
N LEU A 162 -0.81 7.58 22.49
CA LEU A 162 -1.17 6.43 23.34
C LEU A 162 -0.72 5.11 22.71
N GLY A 163 -0.83 4.98 21.39
CA GLY A 163 -0.37 3.81 20.63
C GLY A 163 1.13 3.58 20.82
N TYR A 164 1.96 4.60 20.59
CA TYR A 164 3.41 4.51 20.74
C TYR A 164 3.85 4.32 22.20
N ARG A 165 3.12 4.93 23.14
CA ARG A 165 3.44 4.81 24.58
C ARG A 165 3.08 3.46 25.17
N SER A 166 2.09 2.78 24.61
CA SER A 166 1.55 1.52 25.15
C SER A 166 2.04 0.27 24.41
N ALA A 167 2.53 0.41 23.19
CA ALA A 167 3.08 -0.70 22.45
C ALA A 167 4.39 -1.22 23.08
N ASP A 168 4.56 -2.53 23.11
CA ASP A 168 5.82 -3.18 23.49
C ASP A 168 6.82 -3.19 22.32
N THR A 169 6.29 -3.16 21.09
CA THR A 169 7.07 -3.04 19.86
C THR A 169 6.24 -2.30 18.82
N CYS A 170 6.88 -1.43 18.04
CA CYS A 170 6.27 -0.84 16.85
C CYS A 170 6.88 -1.42 15.57
N VAL A 171 6.06 -1.47 14.51
CA VAL A 171 6.50 -1.80 13.15
C VAL A 171 6.24 -0.61 12.25
N GLY A 172 7.27 -0.13 11.57
CA GLY A 172 7.15 0.96 10.58
C GLY A 172 7.42 0.44 9.16
N LEU A 173 6.73 0.99 8.15
CA LEU A 173 6.81 0.50 6.78
C LEU A 173 7.88 1.20 5.93
N SER A 174 8.51 2.25 6.44
CA SER A 174 9.56 2.98 5.75
C SER A 174 10.50 3.65 6.76
N PRO A 175 11.72 4.07 6.35
CA PRO A 175 12.63 4.81 7.22
C PRO A 175 11.98 6.05 7.84
N GLY A 176 11.22 6.83 7.06
CA GLY A 176 10.55 8.03 7.56
C GLY A 176 9.42 7.75 8.54
N ILE A 177 8.73 6.60 8.41
CA ILE A 177 7.76 6.15 9.44
C ILE A 177 8.50 5.75 10.72
N VAL A 178 9.59 5.00 10.62
CA VAL A 178 10.43 4.62 11.78
C VAL A 178 10.96 5.86 12.49
N GLU A 179 11.44 6.86 11.77
CA GLU A 179 11.88 8.14 12.33
C GLU A 179 10.73 8.88 13.01
N GLY A 180 9.55 8.93 12.37
CA GLY A 180 8.35 9.53 12.94
C GLY A 180 7.89 8.87 14.23
N ILE A 181 7.93 7.53 14.31
CA ILE A 181 7.67 6.79 15.55
C ILE A 181 8.71 7.16 16.61
N ARG A 182 9.99 7.09 16.26
CA ARG A 182 11.11 7.31 17.19
C ARG A 182 11.09 8.72 17.79
N SER A 183 10.74 9.73 17.01
CA SER A 183 10.65 11.11 17.48
C SER A 183 9.52 11.38 18.48
N ARG A 184 8.55 10.46 18.63
CA ARG A 184 7.35 10.62 19.45
C ARG A 184 7.14 9.51 20.47
N SER A 185 7.96 8.47 20.44
CA SER A 185 7.92 7.34 21.36
C SER A 185 8.95 7.46 22.46
N ALA A 186 8.91 6.54 23.44
CA ALA A 186 9.99 6.39 24.41
C ALA A 186 11.28 5.96 23.73
N ALA A 187 12.43 6.44 24.20
CA ALA A 187 13.74 6.21 23.58
C ALA A 187 14.11 4.71 23.45
N ASN A 188 13.59 3.89 24.35
CA ASN A 188 13.85 2.45 24.41
C ASN A 188 12.78 1.59 23.71
N LEU A 189 11.77 2.18 23.06
CA LEU A 189 10.77 1.42 22.32
C LEU A 189 11.43 0.66 21.16
N PRO A 190 11.32 -0.68 21.12
CA PRO A 190 11.76 -1.45 19.98
C PRO A 190 10.94 -1.09 18.72
N ILE A 191 11.63 -0.78 17.61
CA ILE A 191 10.98 -0.45 16.33
C ILE A 191 11.60 -1.31 15.24
N ALA A 192 10.78 -2.14 14.59
CA ALA A 192 11.18 -2.92 13.44
C ALA A 192 10.76 -2.21 12.14
N MET A 193 11.66 -2.10 11.17
CA MET A 193 11.31 -1.64 9.83
C MET A 193 10.95 -2.84 8.95
N ILE A 194 9.70 -2.93 8.55
CA ILE A 194 9.19 -4.00 7.68
C ILE A 194 8.31 -3.38 6.60
N PRO A 195 8.88 -3.02 5.44
CA PRO A 195 8.15 -2.39 4.33
C PRO A 195 7.14 -3.34 3.70
N ASN A 196 6.34 -2.83 2.77
CA ASN A 196 5.61 -3.67 1.85
C ASN A 196 6.61 -4.47 1.01
N GLY A 197 6.24 -5.68 0.63
CA GLY A 197 7.17 -6.60 -0.02
C GLY A 197 6.71 -7.03 -1.40
N CYS A 198 7.62 -7.70 -2.09
CA CYS A 198 7.48 -8.21 -3.44
C CYS A 198 6.87 -9.61 -3.46
N ASP A 199 5.79 -9.78 -4.21
CA ASP A 199 5.24 -11.11 -4.55
C ASP A 199 5.92 -11.61 -5.82
N LEU A 200 7.09 -12.22 -5.67
CA LEU A 200 7.99 -12.57 -6.78
C LEU A 200 7.39 -13.55 -7.78
N GLU A 201 6.43 -14.39 -7.35
CA GLU A 201 5.73 -15.35 -8.21
C GLU A 201 4.58 -14.68 -8.98
N VAL A 202 3.84 -13.77 -8.33
CA VAL A 202 2.73 -13.05 -8.96
C VAL A 202 3.26 -12.07 -10.00
N PHE A 203 4.29 -11.30 -9.64
CA PHE A 203 4.96 -10.33 -10.49
C PHE A 203 6.31 -10.90 -10.98
N HIS A 204 6.25 -11.87 -11.89
CA HIS A 204 7.45 -12.50 -12.40
C HIS A 204 7.75 -12.04 -13.84
N PRO A 205 9.01 -11.71 -14.19
CA PRO A 205 9.38 -11.26 -15.53
C PRO A 205 8.98 -12.23 -16.66
N SER A 206 8.95 -13.56 -16.37
CA SER A 206 8.54 -14.57 -17.37
C SER A 206 7.08 -14.46 -17.79
N LYS A 207 6.25 -13.69 -17.08
CA LYS A 207 4.85 -13.43 -17.45
C LYS A 207 4.72 -12.31 -18.51
N ARG A 208 5.84 -11.73 -18.94
CA ARG A 208 5.84 -10.71 -19.99
C ARG A 208 5.26 -11.28 -21.27
N ALA A 209 4.27 -10.61 -21.83
CA ALA A 209 3.61 -10.94 -23.07
C ALA A 209 3.18 -9.63 -23.79
N PRO A 210 2.91 -9.64 -25.09
CA PRO A 210 2.36 -8.46 -25.76
C PRO A 210 1.10 -7.96 -25.05
N LEU A 211 1.08 -6.67 -24.68
CA LEU A 211 -0.08 -6.05 -24.03
C LEU A 211 -1.26 -6.00 -25.01
N LYS A 212 -2.33 -6.70 -24.65
CA LYS A 212 -3.60 -6.69 -25.43
C LYS A 212 -4.58 -5.71 -24.78
N LEU A 213 -4.17 -4.45 -24.68
CA LEU A 213 -5.03 -3.38 -24.15
C LEU A 213 -5.44 -2.44 -25.30
N PRO A 214 -6.70 -1.98 -25.34
CA PRO A 214 -7.16 -1.06 -26.40
C PRO A 214 -6.29 0.20 -26.48
N GLY A 215 -5.92 0.60 -27.70
CA GLY A 215 -5.12 1.80 -27.95
C GLY A 215 -3.60 1.59 -27.81
N ILE A 216 -3.13 0.37 -27.58
CA ILE A 216 -1.70 0.02 -27.52
C ILE A 216 -1.32 -0.77 -28.76
N GLY A 217 -0.35 -0.26 -29.51
CA GLY A 217 0.24 -0.89 -30.69
C GLY A 217 1.49 -1.71 -30.35
N PRO A 218 1.98 -2.54 -31.29
CA PRO A 218 3.12 -3.43 -31.05
C PRO A 218 4.47 -2.73 -30.89
N TYR A 219 4.56 -1.47 -31.28
CA TYR A 219 5.78 -0.66 -31.22
C TYR A 219 5.71 0.46 -30.18
N ASP A 220 4.60 0.53 -29.44
CA ASP A 220 4.44 1.52 -28.38
C ASP A 220 5.34 1.19 -27.20
N PHE A 221 5.87 2.23 -26.56
CA PHE A 221 6.51 2.16 -25.25
C PHE A 221 5.46 2.46 -24.19
N VAL A 222 5.14 1.49 -23.36
CA VAL A 222 4.02 1.59 -22.40
C VAL A 222 4.53 1.81 -20.99
N ALA A 223 4.37 3.02 -20.50
CA ALA A 223 4.61 3.40 -19.11
C ALA A 223 3.33 3.26 -18.29
N GLY A 224 3.32 2.42 -17.26
CA GLY A 224 2.10 2.07 -16.52
C GLY A 224 2.03 2.61 -15.11
N PHE A 225 0.92 3.25 -14.76
CA PHE A 225 0.52 3.53 -13.39
C PHE A 225 -0.54 2.52 -12.95
N THR A 226 -0.22 1.71 -11.93
CA THR A 226 -1.15 0.71 -11.37
C THR A 226 -1.60 1.12 -9.98
N GLY A 227 -2.92 1.13 -9.73
CA GLY A 227 -3.47 1.37 -8.41
C GLY A 227 -4.52 2.48 -8.31
N ALA A 228 -4.70 3.01 -7.10
CA ALA A 228 -5.75 3.97 -6.82
C ALA A 228 -5.53 5.32 -7.52
N HIS A 229 -6.56 5.82 -8.21
CA HIS A 229 -6.60 7.18 -8.78
C HIS A 229 -7.10 8.17 -7.70
N GLY A 230 -6.32 8.31 -6.63
CA GLY A 230 -6.63 9.17 -5.48
C GLY A 230 -5.84 10.48 -5.51
N VAL A 231 -6.33 11.46 -4.74
CA VAL A 231 -5.75 12.83 -4.65
C VAL A 231 -4.26 12.81 -4.29
N ALA A 232 -3.85 11.92 -3.38
CA ALA A 232 -2.47 11.83 -2.92
C ALA A 232 -1.48 11.38 -4.00
N ASN A 233 -1.96 10.63 -5.02
CA ASN A 233 -1.11 10.17 -6.11
C ASN A 233 -0.75 11.29 -7.11
N GLY A 234 -1.51 12.41 -7.15
CA GLY A 234 -1.16 13.56 -7.98
C GLY A 234 -1.03 13.24 -9.46
N LEU A 235 -1.97 12.44 -10.00
CA LEU A 235 -1.89 11.92 -11.38
C LEU A 235 -1.99 13.00 -12.47
N ASP A 236 -2.36 14.23 -12.12
CA ASP A 236 -2.26 15.38 -13.03
C ASP A 236 -0.83 15.54 -13.55
N ALA A 237 0.19 15.26 -12.76
CA ALA A 237 1.58 15.30 -13.19
C ALA A 237 1.84 14.38 -14.41
N LEU A 238 1.15 13.24 -14.52
CA LEU A 238 1.27 12.36 -15.70
C LEU A 238 0.54 12.91 -16.92
N LEU A 239 -0.55 13.67 -16.74
CA LEU A 239 -1.22 14.34 -17.84
C LEU A 239 -0.36 15.50 -18.36
N ASP A 240 0.33 16.22 -17.46
CA ASP A 240 1.29 17.25 -17.85
C ASP A 240 2.47 16.66 -18.66
N VAL A 241 2.94 15.47 -18.28
CA VAL A 241 3.94 14.70 -19.05
C VAL A 241 3.38 14.29 -20.41
N ALA A 242 2.13 13.83 -20.46
CA ALA A 242 1.47 13.46 -21.72
C ALA A 242 1.32 14.66 -22.66
N ALA A 243 0.99 15.83 -22.13
CA ALA A 243 0.91 17.07 -22.88
C ALA A 243 2.29 17.48 -23.43
N GLU A 244 3.36 17.33 -22.64
CA GLU A 244 4.72 17.60 -23.08
C GLU A 244 5.17 16.64 -24.19
N LEU A 245 4.88 15.35 -24.07
CA LEU A 245 5.15 14.35 -25.11
C LEU A 245 4.39 14.68 -26.42
N LYS A 246 3.11 15.08 -26.30
CA LYS A 246 2.30 15.55 -27.44
C LYS A 246 2.93 16.79 -28.09
N ARG A 247 3.36 17.77 -27.29
CA ARG A 247 4.04 19.00 -27.79
C ARG A 247 5.32 18.66 -28.56
N ARG A 248 6.03 17.60 -28.19
CA ARG A 248 7.22 17.08 -28.89
C ARG A 248 6.89 16.24 -30.11
N GLY A 249 5.62 15.97 -30.37
CA GLY A 249 5.19 15.08 -31.47
C GLY A 249 5.48 13.59 -31.21
N ASP A 250 5.70 13.21 -29.96
CA ASP A 250 5.94 11.81 -29.61
C ASP A 250 4.62 11.03 -29.60
N THR A 251 4.51 10.09 -30.52
CA THR A 251 3.34 9.21 -30.66
C THR A 251 3.58 7.80 -30.09
N ARG A 252 4.83 7.48 -29.76
CA ARG A 252 5.28 6.15 -29.34
C ARG A 252 5.05 5.89 -27.86
N VAL A 253 5.26 6.89 -26.99
CA VAL A 253 5.10 6.73 -25.56
C VAL A 253 3.63 6.79 -25.17
N LYS A 254 3.11 5.72 -24.54
CA LYS A 254 1.74 5.61 -24.02
C LYS A 254 1.78 5.56 -22.49
N LEU A 255 0.87 6.29 -21.86
CA LEU A 255 0.67 6.28 -20.40
C LEU A 255 -0.58 5.47 -20.07
N ALA A 256 -0.40 4.30 -19.48
CA ALA A 256 -1.49 3.40 -19.11
C ALA A 256 -1.88 3.59 -17.63
N PHE A 257 -3.12 4.03 -17.37
CA PHE A 257 -3.69 4.22 -16.04
C PHE A 257 -4.59 3.03 -15.71
N ILE A 258 -4.09 2.10 -14.88
CA ILE A 258 -4.79 0.84 -14.56
C ILE A 258 -5.27 0.91 -13.11
N GLY A 259 -6.57 1.05 -12.91
CA GLY A 259 -7.14 1.17 -11.57
C GLY A 259 -8.43 1.97 -11.51
N ASP A 260 -8.82 2.37 -10.28
CA ASP A 260 -10.00 3.17 -10.01
C ASP A 260 -9.73 4.16 -8.86
N GLY A 261 -10.58 5.17 -8.75
CA GLY A 261 -10.52 6.13 -7.66
C GLY A 261 -11.29 7.40 -7.95
N LYS A 262 -11.38 8.26 -6.94
CA LYS A 262 -12.19 9.49 -6.96
C LYS A 262 -11.81 10.44 -8.11
N GLU A 263 -10.54 10.45 -8.51
CA GLU A 263 -10.02 11.38 -9.51
C GLU A 263 -10.10 10.83 -10.95
N LYS A 264 -10.44 9.55 -11.14
CA LYS A 264 -10.36 8.89 -12.46
C LYS A 264 -11.19 9.61 -13.53
N GLU A 265 -12.46 9.90 -13.23
CA GLU A 265 -13.38 10.53 -14.19
C GLU A 265 -12.88 11.94 -14.57
N ARG A 266 -12.42 12.73 -13.60
CA ARG A 266 -11.85 14.05 -13.83
C ARG A 266 -10.58 14.01 -14.68
N LEU A 267 -9.68 13.07 -14.38
CA LEU A 267 -8.44 12.89 -15.15
C LEU A 267 -8.73 12.47 -16.60
N ALA A 268 -9.67 11.54 -16.80
CA ALA A 268 -10.07 11.12 -18.16
C ALA A 268 -10.74 12.25 -18.94
N ALA A 269 -11.58 13.06 -18.30
CA ALA A 269 -12.19 14.26 -18.90
C ALA A 269 -11.12 15.27 -19.33
N ARG A 270 -10.16 15.60 -18.42
CA ARG A 270 -9.02 16.48 -18.72
C ARG A 270 -8.20 15.96 -19.92
N ALA A 271 -7.90 14.65 -19.93
CA ALA A 271 -7.15 14.06 -21.03
C ALA A 271 -7.89 14.18 -22.38
N ALA A 272 -9.22 14.03 -22.38
CA ALA A 272 -10.05 14.19 -23.58
C ALA A 272 -10.11 15.66 -24.04
N GLU A 273 -10.32 16.60 -23.11
CA GLU A 273 -10.35 18.05 -23.38
C GLU A 273 -9.03 18.56 -23.97
N GLU A 274 -7.90 18.10 -23.43
CA GLU A 274 -6.57 18.46 -23.92
C GLU A 274 -6.13 17.61 -25.14
N GLY A 275 -6.95 16.65 -25.58
CA GLY A 275 -6.66 15.76 -26.72
C GLY A 275 -5.39 14.91 -26.49
N LEU A 276 -5.19 14.39 -25.27
CA LEU A 276 -4.05 13.54 -24.90
C LEU A 276 -4.32 12.07 -25.27
N THR A 277 -4.22 11.75 -26.55
CA THR A 277 -4.48 10.40 -27.08
C THR A 277 -3.45 9.36 -26.62
N ASN A 278 -2.36 9.79 -26.01
CA ASN A 278 -1.36 8.96 -25.38
C ASN A 278 -1.69 8.57 -23.91
N CYS A 279 -2.80 9.07 -23.33
CA CYS A 279 -3.31 8.66 -22.03
C CYS A 279 -4.41 7.61 -22.18
N LEU A 280 -4.22 6.41 -21.62
CA LEU A 280 -5.13 5.28 -21.76
C LEU A 280 -5.61 4.84 -20.37
N PHE A 281 -6.94 4.86 -20.12
CA PHE A 281 -7.53 4.55 -18.83
C PHE A 281 -8.21 3.18 -18.84
N PHE A 282 -7.78 2.29 -17.93
CA PHE A 282 -8.30 0.94 -17.79
C PHE A 282 -8.96 0.71 -16.42
N PRO A 283 -9.92 -0.23 -16.31
CA PRO A 283 -10.52 -0.61 -15.05
C PRO A 283 -9.50 -1.28 -14.11
N PRO A 284 -9.80 -1.39 -12.80
CA PRO A 284 -9.02 -2.20 -11.89
C PRO A 284 -9.14 -3.68 -12.27
N VAL A 285 -8.05 -4.42 -12.11
CA VAL A 285 -7.95 -5.85 -12.37
C VAL A 285 -7.59 -6.62 -11.08
N ARG A 286 -7.81 -7.92 -11.06
CA ARG A 286 -7.40 -8.78 -9.94
C ARG A 286 -5.87 -8.82 -9.85
N LYS A 287 -5.35 -9.04 -8.65
CA LYS A 287 -3.90 -9.07 -8.41
C LYS A 287 -3.17 -10.09 -9.29
N THR A 288 -3.79 -11.26 -9.53
CA THR A 288 -3.24 -12.31 -10.38
C THR A 288 -3.09 -11.90 -11.84
N GLU A 289 -4.05 -11.14 -12.37
CA GLU A 289 -4.03 -10.59 -13.73
C GLU A 289 -3.07 -9.40 -13.83
N LEU A 290 -3.03 -8.58 -12.75
CA LEU A 290 -2.14 -7.42 -12.67
C LEU A 290 -0.67 -7.83 -12.80
N GLY A 291 -0.28 -9.01 -12.31
CA GLY A 291 1.08 -9.54 -12.43
C GLY A 291 1.55 -9.64 -13.87
N ALA A 292 0.73 -10.23 -14.75
CA ALA A 292 1.05 -10.36 -16.17
C ALA A 292 1.04 -9.00 -16.89
N ILE A 293 0.08 -8.16 -16.58
CA ILE A 293 0.01 -6.79 -17.15
C ILE A 293 1.26 -6.00 -16.74
N THR A 294 1.62 -6.01 -15.44
CA THR A 294 2.77 -5.26 -14.94
C THR A 294 4.07 -5.74 -15.56
N ALA A 295 4.28 -7.06 -15.67
CA ALA A 295 5.46 -7.62 -16.33
C ALA A 295 5.55 -7.25 -17.82
N SER A 296 4.43 -6.88 -18.43
CA SER A 296 4.33 -6.51 -19.85
C SER A 296 4.47 -5.01 -20.10
N LEU A 297 4.47 -4.18 -19.07
CA LEU A 297 4.82 -2.76 -19.17
C LEU A 297 6.32 -2.58 -19.49
N ASP A 298 6.68 -1.48 -20.10
CA ASP A 298 8.08 -1.13 -20.35
C ASP A 298 8.71 -0.39 -19.16
N CYS A 299 7.90 0.38 -18.40
CA CYS A 299 8.30 0.92 -17.11
C CYS A 299 7.09 1.14 -16.19
N GLY A 300 7.35 1.15 -14.88
CA GLY A 300 6.38 1.49 -13.84
C GLY A 300 6.46 2.96 -13.45
N LEU A 301 5.29 3.61 -13.28
CA LEU A 301 5.20 5.03 -12.94
C LEU A 301 4.92 5.21 -11.45
N MET A 302 5.83 5.91 -10.76
CA MET A 302 5.71 6.27 -9.36
C MET A 302 5.55 7.77 -9.23
N VAL A 303 4.34 8.21 -8.95
CA VAL A 303 4.01 9.62 -8.78
C VAL A 303 3.27 9.87 -7.47
N LEU A 304 3.57 11.00 -6.84
CA LEU A 304 2.85 11.55 -5.70
C LEU A 304 2.65 13.05 -5.92
N LYS A 305 1.57 13.57 -5.33
CA LYS A 305 1.39 15.01 -5.24
C LYS A 305 2.58 15.62 -4.50
N ASN A 306 3.11 16.74 -5.00
CA ASN A 306 4.29 17.40 -4.42
C ASN A 306 3.98 17.99 -3.04
N ILE A 307 3.87 17.13 -2.05
CA ILE A 307 3.64 17.48 -0.64
C ILE A 307 4.63 16.65 0.21
N PRO A 308 5.54 17.31 0.96
CA PRO A 308 6.60 16.64 1.72
C PRO A 308 6.10 15.54 2.66
N ALA A 309 4.91 15.69 3.26
CA ALA A 309 4.32 14.68 4.14
C ALA A 309 4.06 13.33 3.43
N PHE A 310 3.88 13.33 2.11
CA PHE A 310 3.69 12.10 1.34
C PHE A 310 5.01 11.38 1.05
N TYR A 311 6.14 12.10 0.99
CA TYR A 311 7.43 11.49 0.63
C TYR A 311 8.06 10.69 1.77
N ARG A 312 7.90 11.20 3.02
CA ARG A 312 8.58 10.61 4.19
C ARG A 312 8.02 9.25 4.58
N GLY A 313 6.70 9.10 4.54
CA GLY A 313 6.00 7.93 5.07
C GLY A 313 5.60 6.87 4.03
N THR A 314 6.05 7.00 2.77
CA THR A 314 5.51 6.14 1.72
C THR A 314 6.20 4.78 1.63
N SER A 315 5.38 3.73 1.53
CA SER A 315 5.78 2.36 1.19
C SER A 315 4.71 1.74 0.28
N PRO A 316 4.56 2.24 -0.97
CA PRO A 316 3.47 1.88 -1.85
C PRO A 316 3.67 0.51 -2.48
N ASN A 317 2.62 -0.33 -2.49
CA ASN A 317 2.67 -1.67 -3.07
C ASN A 317 3.17 -1.67 -4.52
N LYS A 318 2.73 -0.71 -5.33
CA LYS A 318 3.08 -0.64 -6.75
C LYS A 318 4.60 -0.57 -7.03
N PHE A 319 5.38 0.08 -6.16
CA PHE A 319 6.84 0.09 -6.29
C PHE A 319 7.40 -1.33 -6.19
N PHE A 320 6.96 -2.07 -5.18
CA PHE A 320 7.39 -3.46 -4.97
C PHE A 320 6.88 -4.39 -6.06
N ASP A 321 5.70 -4.12 -6.62
CA ASP A 321 5.15 -4.87 -7.75
C ASP A 321 5.98 -4.63 -9.04
N TYR A 322 6.40 -3.38 -9.31
CA TYR A 322 7.23 -3.03 -10.47
C TYR A 322 8.62 -3.65 -10.40
N ILE A 323 9.32 -3.51 -9.26
CA ILE A 323 10.65 -4.11 -9.12
C ILE A 323 10.58 -5.65 -9.12
N ALA A 324 9.51 -6.26 -8.58
CA ALA A 324 9.30 -7.69 -8.68
C ALA A 324 9.05 -8.16 -10.12
N ALA A 325 8.35 -7.38 -10.92
CA ALA A 325 8.12 -7.63 -12.34
C ALA A 325 9.38 -7.44 -13.20
N GLY A 326 10.45 -6.92 -12.64
CA GLY A 326 11.71 -6.67 -13.35
C GLY A 326 11.58 -5.57 -14.41
N ILE A 327 10.79 -4.54 -14.14
CA ILE A 327 10.66 -3.36 -15.00
C ILE A 327 11.27 -2.13 -14.33
N PRO A 328 11.92 -1.22 -15.08
CA PRO A 328 12.44 0.02 -14.53
C PRO A 328 11.33 0.90 -13.96
N VAL A 329 11.67 1.70 -12.96
CA VAL A 329 10.73 2.61 -12.30
C VAL A 329 11.08 4.06 -12.61
N VAL A 330 10.11 4.86 -13.06
CA VAL A 330 10.24 6.31 -13.18
C VAL A 330 9.47 6.98 -12.05
N ASN A 331 10.20 7.75 -11.21
CA ASN A 331 9.68 8.32 -9.98
C ASN A 331 9.84 9.85 -9.95
N ASN A 332 8.78 10.60 -9.58
CA ASN A 332 8.77 12.07 -9.54
C ASN A 332 8.84 12.69 -8.13
N TYR A 333 9.24 11.97 -7.12
CA TYR A 333 9.34 12.53 -5.77
C TYR A 333 10.60 12.09 -5.04
N PRO A 334 11.18 12.94 -4.19
CA PRO A 334 12.37 12.63 -3.42
C PRO A 334 12.07 11.65 -2.27
N GLY A 335 13.12 11.20 -1.60
CA GLY A 335 13.04 10.37 -0.40
C GLY A 335 13.53 8.96 -0.62
N TRP A 336 13.13 8.05 0.27
CA TRP A 336 13.67 6.69 0.34
C TRP A 336 13.61 5.93 -0.99
N LEU A 337 12.44 5.97 -1.67
CA LEU A 337 12.29 5.21 -2.93
C LEU A 337 13.14 5.78 -4.06
N ALA A 338 13.26 7.11 -4.16
CA ALA A 338 14.16 7.74 -5.13
C ALA A 338 15.63 7.34 -4.86
N GLY A 339 16.01 7.26 -3.59
CA GLY A 339 17.33 6.74 -3.17
C GLY A 339 17.55 5.30 -3.64
N LEU A 340 16.62 4.39 -3.34
CA LEU A 340 16.69 2.99 -3.79
C LEU A 340 16.80 2.86 -5.33
N ILE A 341 15.96 3.61 -6.06
CA ILE A 341 15.96 3.59 -7.53
C ILE A 341 17.33 4.01 -8.08
N THR A 342 17.92 5.07 -7.51
CA THR A 342 19.20 5.62 -7.97
C THR A 342 20.37 4.74 -7.56
N GLU A 343 20.45 4.32 -6.31
CA GLU A 343 21.53 3.51 -5.74
C GLU A 343 21.65 2.15 -6.44
N HIS A 344 20.50 1.51 -6.67
CA HIS A 344 20.45 0.20 -7.32
C HIS A 344 20.30 0.26 -8.84
N GLN A 345 20.30 1.46 -9.45
CA GLN A 345 20.08 1.64 -10.89
C GLN A 345 18.79 0.95 -11.41
N ALA A 346 17.76 0.95 -10.56
CA ALA A 346 16.49 0.26 -10.83
C ALA A 346 15.50 1.13 -11.65
N GLY A 347 15.95 2.27 -12.19
CA GLY A 347 15.11 3.20 -12.93
C GLY A 347 15.65 4.63 -12.91
N ILE A 348 14.76 5.61 -13.03
CA ILE A 348 15.08 7.04 -13.10
C ILE A 348 14.25 7.82 -12.10
N ALA A 349 14.91 8.59 -11.21
CA ALA A 349 14.25 9.56 -10.34
C ALA A 349 14.35 10.95 -10.97
N VAL A 350 13.22 11.64 -11.10
CA VAL A 350 13.14 13.00 -11.64
C VAL A 350 12.60 13.97 -10.57
N PRO A 351 12.89 15.27 -10.68
CA PRO A 351 12.33 16.27 -9.76
C PRO A 351 10.79 16.30 -9.82
N PRO A 352 10.11 16.61 -8.70
CA PRO A 352 8.67 16.85 -8.73
C PRO A 352 8.32 18.06 -9.58
N ASP A 353 7.06 18.12 -10.06
CA ASP A 353 6.53 19.23 -10.86
C ASP A 353 7.38 19.59 -12.09
N ASN A 354 8.10 18.61 -12.67
CA ASN A 354 8.92 18.79 -13.85
C ASN A 354 8.53 17.81 -14.96
N PRO A 355 7.48 18.13 -15.74
CA PRO A 355 7.01 17.26 -16.83
C PRO A 355 8.05 17.09 -17.95
N VAL A 356 8.91 18.09 -18.16
CA VAL A 356 9.99 18.04 -19.16
C VAL A 356 10.99 16.94 -18.80
N ALA A 357 11.54 16.96 -17.58
CA ALA A 357 12.48 15.94 -17.10
C ALA A 357 11.85 14.54 -17.06
N PHE A 358 10.54 14.46 -16.77
CA PHE A 358 9.83 13.18 -16.78
C PHE A 358 9.65 12.65 -18.21
N ALA A 359 9.28 13.52 -19.17
CA ALA A 359 9.19 13.17 -20.59
C ALA A 359 10.57 12.73 -21.15
N ASP A 360 11.66 13.44 -20.78
CA ASP A 360 13.05 13.06 -21.15
C ASP A 360 13.37 11.65 -20.65
N ALA A 361 13.01 11.33 -19.39
CA ALA A 361 13.24 9.99 -18.83
C ALA A 361 12.49 8.90 -19.59
N LEU A 362 11.22 9.13 -19.95
CA LEU A 362 10.42 8.17 -20.72
C LEU A 362 10.97 8.00 -22.13
N GLN A 363 11.33 9.09 -22.83
CA GLN A 363 11.89 9.03 -24.18
C GLN A 363 13.26 8.35 -24.20
N ARG A 364 14.10 8.59 -23.18
CA ARG A 364 15.37 7.89 -23.01
C ARG A 364 15.17 6.38 -22.88
N LEU A 365 14.23 5.93 -22.05
CA LEU A 365 13.91 4.51 -21.90
C LEU A 365 13.32 3.92 -23.18
N ALA A 366 12.45 4.67 -23.88
CA ALA A 366 11.86 4.25 -25.16
C ALA A 366 12.91 4.12 -26.26
N ALA A 367 13.95 4.96 -26.26
CA ALA A 367 15.02 4.95 -27.25
C ALA A 367 16.06 3.83 -27.02
N ASP A 368 16.21 3.37 -25.76
CA ASP A 368 17.22 2.36 -25.39
C ASP A 368 16.60 1.14 -24.67
N PRO A 369 16.09 0.16 -25.41
CA PRO A 369 15.56 -1.08 -24.84
C PRO A 369 16.61 -1.91 -24.08
N ALA A 370 17.90 -1.74 -24.36
CA ALA A 370 18.94 -2.45 -23.63
C ALA A 370 19.12 -1.87 -22.23
N ALA A 371 19.19 -0.55 -22.08
CA ALA A 371 19.19 0.13 -20.79
C ALA A 371 17.92 -0.22 -19.97
N CYS A 372 16.74 -0.25 -20.63
CA CYS A 372 15.49 -0.67 -20.00
C CYS A 372 15.60 -2.07 -19.37
N ARG A 373 16.14 -3.04 -20.10
CA ARG A 373 16.36 -4.41 -19.60
C ARG A 373 17.37 -4.45 -18.46
N THR A 374 18.45 -3.71 -18.56
CA THR A 374 19.48 -3.64 -17.51
C THR A 374 18.92 -3.07 -16.21
N MET A 375 18.18 -1.96 -16.28
CA MET A 375 17.50 -1.37 -15.11
C MET A 375 16.41 -2.31 -14.55
N GLY A 376 15.66 -2.99 -15.41
CA GLY A 376 14.68 -4.00 -15.01
C GLY A 376 15.31 -5.18 -14.27
N ALA A 377 16.44 -5.69 -14.74
CA ALA A 377 17.19 -6.76 -14.05
C ALA A 377 17.73 -6.28 -12.69
N ALA A 378 18.23 -5.06 -12.60
CA ALA A 378 18.65 -4.44 -11.34
C ALA A 378 17.47 -4.27 -10.35
N ALA A 379 16.31 -3.83 -10.84
CA ALA A 379 15.08 -3.75 -10.06
C ALA A 379 14.67 -5.12 -9.51
N ARG A 380 14.73 -6.17 -10.35
CA ARG A 380 14.42 -7.53 -9.90
C ARG A 380 15.40 -8.05 -8.84
N MET A 381 16.70 -7.80 -8.99
CA MET A 381 17.70 -8.16 -7.98
C MET A 381 17.41 -7.47 -6.63
N LEU A 382 17.05 -6.19 -6.65
CA LEU A 382 16.65 -5.45 -5.46
C LEU A 382 15.43 -6.10 -4.79
N ALA A 383 14.41 -6.47 -5.57
CA ALA A 383 13.22 -7.16 -5.09
C ALA A 383 13.55 -8.49 -4.40
N GLU A 384 14.41 -9.30 -5.01
CA GLU A 384 14.79 -10.62 -4.49
C GLU A 384 15.64 -10.54 -3.22
N LYS A 385 16.62 -9.63 -3.19
CA LYS A 385 17.59 -9.55 -2.08
C LYS A 385 17.01 -8.89 -0.83
N GLU A 386 16.18 -7.85 -0.99
CA GLU A 386 15.79 -7.01 0.14
C GLU A 386 14.29 -7.04 0.46
N PHE A 387 13.44 -7.23 -0.55
CA PHE A 387 12.00 -7.04 -0.43
C PHE A 387 11.16 -8.28 -0.73
N ALA A 388 11.77 -9.44 -0.93
CA ALA A 388 11.03 -10.67 -1.11
C ALA A 388 10.07 -10.92 0.06
N ARG A 389 8.81 -11.23 -0.25
CA ARG A 389 7.76 -11.43 0.74
C ARG A 389 8.14 -12.44 1.83
N PRO A 390 8.73 -13.61 1.51
CA PRO A 390 9.15 -14.57 2.54
C PRO A 390 10.17 -13.99 3.52
N LEU A 391 11.13 -13.18 3.04
CA LEU A 391 12.13 -12.54 3.88
C LEU A 391 11.50 -11.55 4.88
N LEU A 392 10.59 -10.71 4.38
CA LEU A 392 9.89 -9.73 5.23
C LEU A 392 8.92 -10.40 6.20
N ALA A 393 8.26 -11.50 5.76
CA ALA A 393 7.40 -12.29 6.60
C ALA A 393 8.18 -12.97 7.75
N ALA A 394 9.37 -13.50 7.47
CA ALA A 394 10.25 -14.06 8.51
C ALA A 394 10.67 -13.00 9.54
N ARG A 395 11.02 -11.77 9.08
CA ARG A 395 11.31 -10.63 9.97
C ARG A 395 10.11 -10.26 10.83
N PHE A 396 8.91 -10.26 10.24
CA PHE A 396 7.67 -9.97 10.94
C PHE A 396 7.37 -11.01 12.03
N VAL A 397 7.41 -12.29 11.68
CA VAL A 397 7.20 -13.39 12.63
C VAL A 397 8.20 -13.32 13.78
N GLY A 398 9.49 -13.16 13.48
CA GLY A 398 10.53 -13.05 14.51
C GLY A 398 10.37 -11.82 15.42
N THR A 399 9.82 -10.71 14.89
CA THR A 399 9.48 -9.52 15.70
C THR A 399 8.36 -9.84 16.70
N LEU A 400 7.30 -10.54 16.27
CA LEU A 400 6.19 -10.90 17.16
C LEU A 400 6.60 -11.94 18.21
N GLU A 401 7.39 -12.95 17.81
CA GLU A 401 7.92 -13.97 18.71
C GLU A 401 8.78 -13.34 19.83
N LYS A 402 9.67 -12.39 19.49
CA LYS A 402 10.48 -11.65 20.46
C LYS A 402 9.66 -10.78 21.40
N THR A 403 8.54 -10.24 20.96
CA THR A 403 7.66 -9.40 21.80
C THR A 403 6.81 -10.23 22.74
N ASN A 404 6.51 -11.49 22.38
CA ASN A 404 5.69 -12.40 23.20
C ASN A 404 6.49 -13.08 24.31
N ASN A 405 7.81 -13.18 24.19
CA ASN A 405 8.73 -13.71 25.20
C ASN A 405 9.09 -12.66 26.24
#